data_e96b71e92f99f7879b4368e1dda19a5e
#
_entry.id   e96b71e92f99f7879b4368e1dda19a5e
#
_cell.length_a   1.000
_cell.length_b   1.000
_cell.length_c   1.000
_cell.angle_alpha   90.00
_cell.angle_beta   90.00
_cell.angle_gamma   90.00
#
_symmetry.space_group_name_H-M   'P 1'
#
loop_
_entity.id
_entity.type
_entity.pdbx_description
1 polymer ?
#
loop_
_entity_poly.entity_id
_entity_poly.type
_entity_poly.pdbx_seq_one_letter_code
_entity_poly.pdbx_strand_id
1 'polypeptide(L)'
;MWGGSFPAMHDWSGKEDFVKIAVIILTHNEEAHIGACIRSAAFADEILVIDDESEDLTREIAAEAGARVISHLLAGDFAAQRNFALTQTTADWMLYLDADERVSPAAGETMRRIAEENPKAAYEIKRVNIAFGQKMRYGGHRPDLCLRFFPRDAVRWEGLVHERARTELPVRRLAGELYHYTYTSWDRYFQKFNQYTTLMAQRQHAAGKTCSFAKVLLDPPFAFFRFYILQGGILEGRLGFVLGAFHAFYTMAKYVKLYYMQAKD
;
A
#
# COMPACT_ATOMS: atom_id res chain seq x y z
N MET A 1 -64.42 27.99 -28.94
CA MET A 1 -63.86 27.78 -27.60
C MET A 1 -63.16 26.44 -27.56
N TRP A 2 -61.85 26.43 -27.73
CA TRP A 2 -61.05 25.21 -27.63
C TRP A 2 -60.16 25.37 -26.38
N GLY A 3 -60.50 24.67 -25.33
CA GLY A 3 -59.71 24.57 -24.10
C GLY A 3 -58.81 23.32 -24.17
N GLY A 4 -57.58 23.49 -24.59
CA GLY A 4 -56.57 22.46 -24.52
C GLY A 4 -55.79 22.63 -23.21
N SER A 5 -55.95 21.74 -22.25
CA SER A 5 -55.10 21.62 -21.05
C SER A 5 -53.77 21.01 -21.46
N PHE A 6 -52.67 21.77 -21.24
CA PHE A 6 -51.31 21.27 -21.34
C PHE A 6 -51.07 20.24 -20.22
N PRO A 7 -50.43 19.07 -20.52
CA PRO A 7 -49.99 18.17 -19.46
C PRO A 7 -48.89 18.81 -18.67
N ALA A 8 -48.95 18.62 -17.35
CA ALA A 8 -47.95 19.10 -16.38
C ALA A 8 -46.53 18.62 -16.81
N MET A 9 -45.59 19.54 -16.82
CA MET A 9 -44.17 19.21 -16.96
C MET A 9 -43.80 18.23 -15.83
N HIS A 10 -43.36 17.05 -16.24
CA HIS A 10 -42.69 16.13 -15.31
C HIS A 10 -41.42 16.85 -14.79
N ASP A 11 -41.37 17.01 -13.47
CA ASP A 11 -40.20 17.45 -12.76
C ASP A 11 -39.10 16.39 -12.91
N TRP A 12 -38.10 16.65 -13.78
CA TRP A 12 -36.91 15.85 -13.97
C TRP A 12 -35.82 16.24 -12.92
N SER A 13 -36.19 16.51 -11.66
CA SER A 13 -35.27 16.62 -10.56
C SER A 13 -34.84 15.26 -9.98
N GLY A 14 -34.69 14.25 -10.85
CA GLY A 14 -33.96 13.05 -10.52
C GLY A 14 -32.49 13.40 -10.41
N LYS A 15 -32.01 13.69 -9.19
CA LYS A 15 -30.58 13.54 -8.87
C LYS A 15 -30.26 12.08 -9.15
N GLU A 16 -29.61 11.82 -10.27
CA GLU A 16 -28.85 10.58 -10.42
C GLU A 16 -27.81 10.62 -9.30
N ASP A 17 -28.02 9.85 -8.25
CA ASP A 17 -27.06 9.65 -7.19
C ASP A 17 -25.88 8.88 -7.80
N PHE A 18 -24.94 9.61 -8.42
CA PHE A 18 -23.72 9.03 -8.95
C PHE A 18 -22.93 8.42 -7.79
N VAL A 19 -22.65 7.12 -7.92
CA VAL A 19 -21.85 6.39 -6.96
C VAL A 19 -20.43 7.00 -6.89
N LYS A 20 -20.02 7.44 -5.73
CA LYS A 20 -18.75 8.13 -5.52
C LYS A 20 -17.66 7.19 -5.04
N ILE A 21 -16.48 7.36 -5.61
CA ILE A 21 -15.25 6.68 -5.19
C ILE A 21 -14.35 7.69 -4.48
N ALA A 22 -13.93 7.37 -3.26
CA ALA A 22 -12.82 8.07 -2.60
C ALA A 22 -11.56 7.20 -2.58
N VAL A 23 -10.42 7.82 -2.87
CA VAL A 23 -9.10 7.23 -2.68
C VAL A 23 -8.49 7.82 -1.42
N ILE A 24 -8.14 6.94 -0.47
CA ILE A 24 -7.45 7.29 0.77
C ILE A 24 -5.98 6.95 0.62
N ILE A 25 -5.11 7.93 0.86
CA ILE A 25 -3.65 7.79 0.81
C ILE A 25 -3.09 8.09 2.21
N LEU A 26 -2.42 7.12 2.83
CA LEU A 26 -1.64 7.35 4.04
C LEU A 26 -0.22 7.75 3.65
N THR A 27 0.32 8.79 4.32
CA THR A 27 1.63 9.32 3.98
C THR A 27 2.41 9.85 5.19
N HIS A 28 3.74 9.76 5.11
CA HIS A 28 4.69 10.40 6.01
C HIS A 28 6.03 10.58 5.28
N ASN A 29 6.44 11.82 5.01
CA ASN A 29 7.70 12.18 4.33
C ASN A 29 7.86 11.46 2.96
N GLU A 30 6.87 11.61 2.08
CA GLU A 30 6.80 10.98 0.76
C GLU A 30 6.71 12.01 -0.38
N GLU A 31 7.39 13.17 -0.27
CA GLU A 31 7.41 14.24 -1.28
C GLU A 31 7.78 13.73 -2.68
N ALA A 32 8.67 12.73 -2.77
CA ALA A 32 9.10 12.14 -4.03
C ALA A 32 8.01 11.29 -4.71
N HIS A 33 7.00 10.83 -3.96
CA HIS A 33 6.03 9.85 -4.43
C HIS A 33 4.60 10.38 -4.49
N ILE A 34 4.19 11.20 -3.53
CA ILE A 34 2.79 11.57 -3.30
C ILE A 34 2.10 12.16 -4.55
N GLY A 35 2.75 13.07 -5.27
CA GLY A 35 2.16 13.70 -6.45
C GLY A 35 1.84 12.72 -7.58
N ALA A 36 2.72 11.72 -7.81
CA ALA A 36 2.45 10.69 -8.82
C ALA A 36 1.42 9.66 -8.34
N CYS A 37 1.30 9.39 -7.02
CA CYS A 37 0.23 8.59 -6.42
C CYS A 37 -1.13 9.24 -6.70
N ILE A 38 -1.30 10.50 -6.36
CA ILE A 38 -2.53 11.27 -6.58
C ILE A 38 -2.91 11.29 -8.06
N ARG A 39 -1.97 11.59 -8.96
CA ARG A 39 -2.26 11.56 -10.41
C ARG A 39 -2.74 10.20 -10.91
N SER A 40 -2.27 9.10 -10.35
CA SER A 40 -2.73 7.75 -10.71
C SER A 40 -4.15 7.45 -10.24
N ALA A 41 -4.65 8.21 -9.28
CA ALA A 41 -5.98 8.10 -8.69
C ALA A 41 -7.01 9.08 -9.31
N ALA A 42 -6.68 9.75 -10.42
CA ALA A 42 -7.53 10.76 -11.07
C ALA A 42 -8.90 10.22 -11.57
N PHE A 43 -9.11 8.92 -11.55
CA PHE A 43 -10.42 8.30 -11.84
C PHE A 43 -11.42 8.44 -10.67
N ALA A 44 -10.97 8.77 -9.46
CA ALA A 44 -11.81 8.91 -8.28
C ALA A 44 -12.48 10.29 -8.20
N ASP A 45 -13.58 10.36 -7.44
CA ASP A 45 -14.34 11.62 -7.22
C ASP A 45 -13.75 12.43 -6.08
N GLU A 46 -13.08 11.77 -5.12
CA GLU A 46 -12.40 12.38 -3.99
C GLU A 46 -11.04 11.69 -3.77
N ILE A 47 -10.00 12.48 -3.49
CA ILE A 47 -8.71 12.01 -3.03
C ILE A 47 -8.43 12.62 -1.67
N LEU A 48 -8.30 11.75 -0.67
CA LEU A 48 -8.07 12.10 0.73
C LEU A 48 -6.69 11.64 1.14
N VAL A 49 -5.82 12.56 1.50
CA VAL A 49 -4.49 12.29 2.05
C VAL A 49 -4.54 12.44 3.56
N ILE A 50 -4.19 11.38 4.29
CA ILE A 50 -4.01 11.39 5.74
C ILE A 50 -2.50 11.45 6.00
N ASP A 51 -2.05 12.60 6.43
CA ASP A 51 -0.64 12.89 6.65
C ASP A 51 -0.26 12.71 8.12
N ASP A 52 0.75 11.88 8.37
CA ASP A 52 1.32 11.63 9.70
C ASP A 52 2.44 12.64 10.00
N GLU A 53 2.10 13.93 10.07
CA GLU A 53 3.01 15.03 10.43
C GLU A 53 4.29 15.06 9.58
N SER A 54 4.16 15.02 8.26
CA SER A 54 5.31 15.16 7.35
C SER A 54 6.06 16.48 7.57
N GLU A 55 7.39 16.40 7.55
CA GLU A 55 8.32 17.54 7.69
C GLU A 55 8.89 18.02 6.35
N ASP A 56 8.66 17.26 5.26
CA ASP A 56 9.04 17.58 3.88
C ASP A 56 7.87 18.25 3.12
N LEU A 57 7.99 18.41 1.80
CA LEU A 57 6.98 19.04 0.94
C LEU A 57 5.79 18.14 0.61
N THR A 58 5.59 17.02 1.32
CA THR A 58 4.52 16.05 1.03
C THR A 58 3.14 16.69 1.01
N ARG A 59 2.80 17.51 2.01
CA ARG A 59 1.47 18.12 2.15
C ARG A 59 1.18 19.15 1.07
N GLU A 60 2.17 19.99 0.78
CA GLU A 60 2.09 21.02 -0.25
C GLU A 60 1.88 20.39 -1.62
N ILE A 61 2.69 19.38 -1.99
CA ILE A 61 2.58 18.64 -3.25
C ILE A 61 1.23 17.93 -3.35
N ALA A 62 0.73 17.36 -2.25
CA ALA A 62 -0.57 16.69 -2.23
C ALA A 62 -1.72 17.67 -2.47
N ALA A 63 -1.69 18.83 -1.82
CA ALA A 63 -2.70 19.88 -1.99
C ALA A 63 -2.68 20.48 -3.41
N GLU A 64 -1.50 20.77 -3.96
CA GLU A 64 -1.32 21.25 -5.34
C GLU A 64 -1.80 20.23 -6.39
N ALA A 65 -1.68 18.92 -6.08
CA ALA A 65 -2.20 17.85 -6.92
C ALA A 65 -3.73 17.66 -6.81
N GLY A 66 -4.43 18.46 -5.99
CA GLY A 66 -5.89 18.47 -5.86
C GLY A 66 -6.44 17.53 -4.79
N ALA A 67 -5.61 16.98 -3.90
CA ALA A 67 -6.07 16.16 -2.79
C ALA A 67 -6.52 17.01 -1.59
N ARG A 68 -7.52 16.52 -0.84
CA ARG A 68 -7.85 17.04 0.48
C ARG A 68 -6.91 16.43 1.51
N VAL A 69 -6.06 17.26 2.11
CA VAL A 69 -5.04 16.84 3.09
C VAL A 69 -5.57 17.03 4.51
N ILE A 70 -5.43 16.00 5.33
CA ILE A 70 -5.75 16.02 6.77
C ILE A 70 -4.53 15.53 7.53
N SER A 71 -3.98 16.36 8.40
CA SER A 71 -2.92 15.95 9.33
C SER A 71 -3.55 15.16 10.49
N HIS A 72 -3.07 13.96 10.73
CA HIS A 72 -3.52 13.08 11.80
C HIS A 72 -2.41 12.15 12.24
N LEU A 73 -1.95 12.30 13.47
CA LEU A 73 -0.85 11.53 14.04
C LEU A 73 -1.16 10.04 14.06
N LEU A 74 -0.29 9.24 13.47
CA LEU A 74 -0.40 7.78 13.39
C LEU A 74 -0.32 7.11 14.76
N ALA A 75 0.49 7.63 15.68
CA ALA A 75 0.74 7.07 17.02
C ALA A 75 1.09 5.55 17.01
N GLY A 76 1.61 5.03 15.88
CA GLY A 76 1.97 3.63 15.72
C GLY A 76 0.82 2.67 15.39
N ASP A 77 -0.42 3.17 15.22
CA ASP A 77 -1.60 2.36 14.90
C ASP A 77 -2.14 2.66 13.49
N PHE A 78 -1.65 1.90 12.51
CA PHE A 78 -2.09 2.02 11.11
C PHE A 78 -3.56 1.64 10.91
N ALA A 79 -4.11 0.71 11.70
CA ALA A 79 -5.51 0.35 11.61
C ALA A 79 -6.42 1.50 12.08
N ALA A 80 -6.07 2.14 13.19
CA ALA A 80 -6.78 3.33 13.68
C ALA A 80 -6.73 4.47 12.64
N GLN A 81 -5.57 4.72 12.03
CA GLN A 81 -5.40 5.73 10.99
C GLN A 81 -6.30 5.48 9.77
N ARG A 82 -6.37 4.22 9.28
CA ARG A 82 -7.24 3.84 8.18
C ARG A 82 -8.72 3.95 8.55
N ASN A 83 -9.10 3.54 9.75
CA ASN A 83 -10.47 3.68 10.25
C ASN A 83 -10.87 5.15 10.46
N PHE A 84 -9.95 6.00 10.93
CA PHE A 84 -10.17 7.44 11.00
C PHE A 84 -10.48 8.01 9.61
N ALA A 85 -9.73 7.62 8.58
CA ALA A 85 -9.94 8.09 7.22
C ALA A 85 -11.35 7.76 6.69
N LEU A 86 -11.96 6.62 7.07
CA LEU A 86 -13.33 6.27 6.71
C LEU A 86 -14.35 7.29 7.22
N THR A 87 -14.08 7.93 8.34
CA THR A 87 -14.99 8.94 8.91
C THR A 87 -14.89 10.30 8.22
N GLN A 88 -13.87 10.50 7.40
CA GLN A 88 -13.58 11.77 6.74
C GLN A 88 -14.20 11.92 5.36
N THR A 89 -14.91 10.91 4.88
CA THR A 89 -15.57 10.93 3.56
C THR A 89 -16.96 10.33 3.62
N THR A 90 -17.82 10.74 2.69
CA THR A 90 -19.17 10.19 2.49
C THR A 90 -19.27 9.39 1.18
N ALA A 91 -18.15 9.13 0.50
CA ALA A 91 -18.14 8.33 -0.71
C ALA A 91 -18.62 6.91 -0.46
N ASP A 92 -19.19 6.28 -1.48
CA ASP A 92 -19.78 4.95 -1.39
C ASP A 92 -18.73 3.85 -1.44
N TRP A 93 -17.70 4.06 -2.24
CA TRP A 93 -16.59 3.13 -2.45
C TRP A 93 -15.26 3.72 -2.04
N MET A 94 -14.41 2.87 -1.47
CA MET A 94 -13.10 3.25 -0.95
C MET A 94 -11.99 2.45 -1.60
N LEU A 95 -10.94 3.15 -2.04
CA LEU A 95 -9.66 2.57 -2.37
C LEU A 95 -8.60 3.06 -1.39
N TYR A 96 -7.83 2.16 -0.78
CA TYR A 96 -6.65 2.53 0.00
C TYR A 96 -5.38 2.36 -0.79
N LEU A 97 -4.54 3.39 -0.77
CA LEU A 97 -3.20 3.39 -1.36
C LEU A 97 -2.16 3.79 -0.31
N ASP A 98 -0.98 3.27 -0.45
CA ASP A 98 0.20 3.81 0.19
C ASP A 98 0.83 4.85 -0.78
N ALA A 99 1.51 5.88 -0.26
CA ALA A 99 2.00 7.01 -1.09
C ALA A 99 2.97 6.57 -2.21
N ASP A 100 3.66 5.44 -2.02
CA ASP A 100 4.55 4.83 -3.01
C ASP A 100 3.86 3.83 -3.95
N GLU A 101 2.51 3.77 -3.93
CA GLU A 101 1.71 2.95 -4.86
C GLU A 101 1.12 3.79 -6.02
N ARG A 102 0.83 3.14 -7.15
CA ARG A 102 0.18 3.73 -8.34
C ARG A 102 -0.87 2.78 -8.88
N VAL A 103 -2.05 3.31 -9.19
CA VAL A 103 -3.12 2.56 -9.86
C VAL A 103 -2.82 2.49 -11.36
N SER A 104 -2.86 1.29 -11.95
CA SER A 104 -2.79 1.18 -13.40
C SER A 104 -4.08 1.72 -14.04
N PRO A 105 -4.04 2.31 -15.26
CA PRO A 105 -5.24 2.81 -15.94
C PRO A 105 -6.36 1.75 -16.02
N ALA A 106 -6.02 0.52 -16.39
CA ALA A 106 -6.99 -0.60 -16.46
C ALA A 106 -7.63 -0.92 -15.09
N ALA A 107 -6.89 -0.74 -13.97
CA ALA A 107 -7.47 -0.92 -12.65
C ALA A 107 -8.45 0.21 -12.30
N GLY A 108 -8.11 1.46 -12.62
CA GLY A 108 -8.99 2.61 -12.41
C GLY A 108 -10.31 2.50 -13.17
N GLU A 109 -10.24 2.14 -14.46
CA GLU A 109 -11.43 1.87 -15.29
C GLU A 109 -12.31 0.75 -14.72
N THR A 110 -11.66 -0.35 -14.27
CA THR A 110 -12.37 -1.47 -13.67
C THR A 110 -13.05 -1.07 -12.35
N MET A 111 -12.39 -0.27 -11.51
CA MET A 111 -12.95 0.21 -10.25
C MET A 111 -14.15 1.13 -10.48
N ARG A 112 -14.08 2.03 -11.48
CA ARG A 112 -15.20 2.90 -11.84
C ARG A 112 -16.42 2.07 -12.26
N ARG A 113 -16.26 1.10 -13.16
CA ARG A 113 -17.34 0.21 -13.59
C ARG A 113 -17.92 -0.60 -12.43
N ILE A 114 -17.08 -1.16 -11.55
CA ILE A 114 -17.55 -1.90 -10.36
C ILE A 114 -18.38 -0.99 -9.45
N ALA A 115 -17.93 0.25 -9.22
CA ALA A 115 -18.67 1.19 -8.39
C ALA A 115 -20.06 1.51 -9.00
N GLU A 116 -20.13 1.72 -10.30
CA GLU A 116 -21.40 1.96 -11.04
C GLU A 116 -22.34 0.76 -10.95
N GLU A 117 -21.83 -0.47 -11.08
CA GLU A 117 -22.60 -1.70 -10.89
C GLU A 117 -23.00 -1.93 -9.43
N ASN A 118 -22.29 -1.32 -8.50
CA ASN A 118 -22.48 -1.34 -7.05
C ASN A 118 -22.77 -2.72 -6.45
N PRO A 119 -21.95 -3.76 -6.73
CA PRO A 119 -22.17 -5.10 -6.21
C PRO A 119 -21.78 -5.20 -4.73
N LYS A 120 -22.46 -6.08 -3.98
CA LYS A 120 -22.08 -6.41 -2.60
C LYS A 120 -20.86 -7.33 -2.57
N ALA A 121 -19.68 -6.77 -2.82
CA ALA A 121 -18.41 -7.49 -2.82
C ALA A 121 -17.26 -6.54 -2.42
N ALA A 122 -16.19 -7.10 -1.91
CA ALA A 122 -14.90 -6.43 -1.70
C ALA A 122 -13.88 -6.98 -2.70
N TYR A 123 -12.85 -6.19 -3.03
CA TYR A 123 -11.95 -6.53 -4.12
C TYR A 123 -10.48 -6.49 -3.69
N GLU A 124 -9.79 -7.60 -3.95
CA GLU A 124 -8.34 -7.67 -3.94
C GLU A 124 -7.77 -7.31 -5.31
N ILE A 125 -6.66 -6.60 -5.30
CA ILE A 125 -5.93 -6.21 -6.50
C ILE A 125 -4.52 -6.76 -6.46
N LYS A 126 -4.01 -7.15 -7.63
CA LYS A 126 -2.63 -7.59 -7.80
C LYS A 126 -1.68 -6.41 -7.62
N ARG A 127 -0.80 -6.48 -6.60
CA ARG A 127 0.26 -5.52 -6.38
C ARG A 127 1.56 -6.03 -6.97
N VAL A 128 2.19 -5.23 -7.81
CA VAL A 128 3.45 -5.53 -8.51
C VAL A 128 4.54 -4.59 -8.02
N ASN A 129 5.57 -5.15 -7.41
CA ASN A 129 6.69 -4.38 -6.91
C ASN A 129 7.56 -3.86 -8.07
N ILE A 130 7.93 -2.58 -8.00
CA ILE A 130 8.88 -1.92 -8.89
C ILE A 130 10.15 -1.64 -8.09
N ALA A 131 11.25 -2.28 -8.46
CA ALA A 131 12.55 -2.06 -7.86
C ALA A 131 13.49 -1.47 -8.90
N PHE A 132 14.01 -0.27 -8.66
CA PHE A 132 14.94 0.43 -9.55
C PHE A 132 14.45 0.48 -11.02
N GLY A 133 13.13 0.74 -11.20
CA GLY A 133 12.49 0.82 -12.51
C GLY A 133 12.11 -0.53 -13.15
N GLN A 134 12.49 -1.67 -12.57
CA GLN A 134 12.15 -3.00 -13.06
C GLN A 134 10.94 -3.58 -12.34
N LYS A 135 9.97 -4.13 -13.10
CA LYS A 135 8.85 -4.91 -12.53
C LYS A 135 9.38 -6.26 -12.02
N MET A 136 9.18 -6.51 -10.72
CA MET A 136 9.58 -7.75 -10.08
C MET A 136 8.48 -8.81 -10.21
N ARG A 137 8.86 -9.99 -10.68
CA ARG A 137 7.94 -11.14 -10.85
C ARG A 137 8.29 -12.30 -9.95
N TYR A 138 9.54 -12.37 -9.52
CA TYR A 138 10.14 -13.48 -8.79
C TYR A 138 10.89 -13.00 -7.54
N GLY A 139 11.49 -13.94 -6.84
CA GLY A 139 12.23 -13.63 -5.61
C GLY A 139 11.32 -13.24 -4.47
N GLY A 140 11.87 -12.53 -3.49
CA GLY A 140 11.14 -12.03 -2.33
C GLY A 140 10.18 -10.87 -2.65
N HIS A 141 10.24 -10.32 -3.85
CA HIS A 141 9.43 -9.18 -4.31
C HIS A 141 8.37 -9.58 -5.35
N ARG A 142 8.06 -10.87 -5.46
CA ARG A 142 6.99 -11.35 -6.34
C ARG A 142 5.66 -10.64 -6.05
N PRO A 143 4.78 -10.49 -7.05
CA PRO A 143 3.46 -9.90 -6.87
C PRO A 143 2.65 -10.59 -5.79
N ASP A 144 1.88 -9.82 -5.04
CA ASP A 144 0.91 -10.29 -4.06
C ASP A 144 -0.50 -9.76 -4.36
N LEU A 145 -1.47 -10.18 -3.56
CA LEU A 145 -2.86 -9.72 -3.63
C LEU A 145 -3.17 -8.92 -2.38
N CYS A 146 -3.71 -7.73 -2.56
CA CYS A 146 -4.08 -6.84 -1.48
C CYS A 146 -5.58 -6.50 -1.55
N LEU A 147 -6.32 -6.71 -0.47
CA LEU A 147 -7.70 -6.25 -0.34
C LEU A 147 -7.68 -4.73 -0.14
N ARG A 148 -8.09 -3.96 -1.16
CA ARG A 148 -7.91 -2.51 -1.18
C ARG A 148 -9.13 -1.73 -1.64
N PHE A 149 -10.09 -2.35 -2.38
CA PHE A 149 -11.25 -1.68 -2.95
C PHE A 149 -12.55 -2.33 -2.47
N PHE A 150 -13.43 -1.53 -1.83
CA PHE A 150 -14.63 -2.04 -1.18
C PHE A 150 -15.65 -0.92 -0.88
N PRO A 151 -16.94 -1.26 -0.65
CA PRO A 151 -17.92 -0.32 -0.12
C PRO A 151 -17.51 0.19 1.25
N ARG A 152 -17.70 1.49 1.50
CA ARG A 152 -17.25 2.19 2.71
C ARG A 152 -17.64 1.48 4.01
N ASP A 153 -18.89 1.09 4.13
CA ASP A 153 -19.46 0.55 5.37
C ASP A 153 -19.20 -0.95 5.56
N ALA A 154 -18.52 -1.58 4.60
CA ALA A 154 -18.33 -3.04 4.55
C ALA A 154 -16.98 -3.52 5.09
N VAL A 155 -16.09 -2.61 5.51
CA VAL A 155 -14.73 -2.96 5.92
C VAL A 155 -14.35 -2.23 7.20
N ARG A 156 -13.62 -2.95 8.06
CA ARG A 156 -12.89 -2.40 9.20
C ARG A 156 -11.45 -2.85 9.15
N TRP A 157 -10.55 -1.97 9.59
CA TRP A 157 -9.14 -2.28 9.70
C TRP A 157 -8.82 -2.73 11.12
N GLU A 158 -8.08 -3.83 11.26
CA GLU A 158 -7.71 -4.44 12.53
C GLU A 158 -6.22 -4.81 12.54
N GLY A 159 -5.60 -4.76 13.72
CA GLY A 159 -4.20 -5.12 13.96
C GLY A 159 -3.26 -3.93 14.07
N LEU A 160 -2.42 -3.91 15.13
CA LEU A 160 -1.48 -2.81 15.41
C LEU A 160 -0.27 -2.78 14.47
N VAL A 161 0.26 -3.93 14.06
CA VAL A 161 1.54 -4.04 13.33
C VAL A 161 1.41 -4.62 11.93
N HIS A 162 0.38 -5.41 11.69
CA HIS A 162 0.05 -6.01 10.40
C HIS A 162 -1.44 -5.84 10.20
N GLU A 163 -1.85 -4.60 9.97
CA GLU A 163 -3.24 -4.25 9.77
C GLU A 163 -3.81 -4.99 8.57
N ARG A 164 -5.04 -5.43 8.71
CA ARG A 164 -5.78 -6.14 7.68
C ARG A 164 -7.20 -5.58 7.58
N ALA A 165 -7.64 -5.40 6.36
CA ALA A 165 -9.04 -5.12 6.10
C ALA A 165 -9.87 -6.38 6.42
N ARG A 166 -10.89 -6.24 7.26
CA ARG A 166 -11.87 -7.28 7.59
C ARG A 166 -13.20 -6.95 6.94
N THR A 167 -13.79 -7.93 6.30
CA THR A 167 -15.10 -7.82 5.65
C THR A 167 -15.84 -9.15 5.71
N GLU A 168 -17.16 -9.07 5.79
CA GLU A 168 -18.06 -10.23 5.64
C GLU A 168 -18.51 -10.41 4.18
N LEU A 169 -18.19 -9.45 3.31
CA LEU A 169 -18.52 -9.54 1.91
C LEU A 169 -17.66 -10.58 1.18
N PRO A 170 -18.18 -11.20 0.13
CA PRO A 170 -17.37 -12.04 -0.75
C PRO A 170 -16.21 -11.22 -1.35
N VAL A 171 -14.98 -11.75 -1.23
CA VAL A 171 -13.79 -11.14 -1.81
C VAL A 171 -13.60 -11.65 -3.24
N ARG A 172 -13.50 -10.73 -4.18
CA ARG A 172 -13.29 -11.00 -5.61
C ARG A 172 -11.97 -10.37 -6.06
N ARG A 173 -11.44 -10.85 -7.17
CA ARG A 173 -10.24 -10.25 -7.78
C ARG A 173 -10.64 -9.17 -8.78
N LEU A 174 -10.00 -8.00 -8.64
CA LEU A 174 -10.13 -6.89 -9.57
C LEU A 174 -9.11 -7.05 -10.71
N ALA A 175 -9.50 -6.73 -11.93
CA ALA A 175 -8.59 -6.70 -13.09
C ALA A 175 -7.73 -5.42 -13.06
N GLY A 176 -6.47 -5.55 -13.48
CA GLY A 176 -5.47 -4.48 -13.43
C GLY A 176 -4.46 -4.70 -12.30
N GLU A 177 -3.59 -3.73 -12.08
CA GLU A 177 -2.45 -3.83 -11.18
C GLU A 177 -2.29 -2.55 -10.34
N LEU A 178 -1.80 -2.69 -9.11
CA LEU A 178 -1.15 -1.64 -8.35
C LEU A 178 0.36 -1.78 -8.53
N TYR A 179 1.05 -0.70 -8.87
CA TYR A 179 2.50 -0.66 -8.92
C TYR A 179 3.02 -0.07 -7.61
N HIS A 180 3.83 -0.84 -6.89
CA HIS A 180 4.43 -0.43 -5.63
C HIS A 180 5.92 -0.15 -5.85
N TYR A 181 6.32 1.10 -5.74
CA TYR A 181 7.69 1.58 -5.97
C TYR A 181 8.56 1.36 -4.72
N THR A 182 8.85 0.09 -4.45
CA THR A 182 9.53 -0.37 -3.23
C THR A 182 10.92 0.25 -3.07
N TYR A 183 11.70 0.30 -4.17
CA TYR A 183 13.05 0.84 -4.18
C TYR A 183 13.24 1.76 -5.37
N THR A 184 13.46 3.03 -5.10
CA THR A 184 13.68 4.08 -6.11
C THR A 184 15.13 4.57 -6.14
N SER A 185 15.86 4.47 -5.01
CA SER A 185 17.27 4.83 -4.90
C SER A 185 18.00 3.87 -3.95
N TRP A 186 19.32 3.73 -4.15
CA TRP A 186 20.18 2.95 -3.26
C TRP A 186 20.31 3.59 -1.88
N ASP A 187 20.29 4.90 -1.77
CA ASP A 187 20.36 5.60 -0.48
C ASP A 187 19.13 5.26 0.39
N ARG A 188 17.92 5.38 -0.15
CA ARG A 188 16.69 4.96 0.55
C ARG A 188 16.69 3.46 0.85
N TYR A 189 17.21 2.63 -0.06
CA TYR A 189 17.35 1.20 0.17
C TYR A 189 18.21 0.92 1.41
N PHE A 190 19.40 1.53 1.52
CA PHE A 190 20.32 1.30 2.64
C PHE A 190 19.82 1.91 3.95
N GLN A 191 19.11 3.04 3.90
CA GLN A 191 18.44 3.60 5.08
C GLN A 191 17.40 2.61 5.63
N LYS A 192 16.46 2.15 4.78
CA LYS A 192 15.47 1.13 5.17
C LYS A 192 16.14 -0.17 5.61
N PHE A 193 17.17 -0.63 4.91
CA PHE A 193 17.95 -1.81 5.29
C PHE A 193 18.49 -1.71 6.72
N ASN A 194 19.16 -0.60 7.06
CA ASN A 194 19.71 -0.42 8.39
C ASN A 194 18.61 -0.36 9.46
N GLN A 195 17.54 0.41 9.21
CA GLN A 195 16.41 0.55 10.11
C GLN A 195 15.72 -0.80 10.37
N TYR A 196 15.33 -1.51 9.32
CA TYR A 196 14.61 -2.79 9.47
C TYR A 196 15.46 -3.89 10.07
N THR A 197 16.75 -3.99 9.75
CA THR A 197 17.63 -4.97 10.39
C THR A 197 17.78 -4.71 11.89
N THR A 198 17.78 -3.43 12.31
CA THR A 198 17.81 -3.03 13.73
C THR A 198 16.50 -3.38 14.42
N LEU A 199 15.36 -2.97 13.85
CA LEU A 199 14.03 -3.26 14.41
C LEU A 199 13.79 -4.78 14.54
N MET A 200 14.19 -5.56 13.55
CA MET A 200 14.03 -7.01 13.59
C MET A 200 14.90 -7.67 14.66
N ALA A 201 16.14 -7.18 14.85
CA ALA A 201 17.00 -7.67 15.92
C ALA A 201 16.42 -7.33 17.30
N GLN A 202 15.96 -6.10 17.50
CA GLN A 202 15.32 -5.65 18.74
C GLN A 202 14.06 -6.47 19.06
N ARG A 203 13.17 -6.68 18.08
CA ARG A 203 11.95 -7.51 18.26
C ARG A 203 12.28 -8.94 18.64
N GLN A 204 13.30 -9.54 18.00
CA GLN A 204 13.72 -10.91 18.35
C GLN A 204 14.32 -10.98 19.74
N HIS A 205 15.15 -9.99 20.13
CA HIS A 205 15.72 -9.88 21.45
C HIS A 205 14.62 -9.73 22.53
N ALA A 206 13.70 -8.79 22.35
CA ALA A 206 12.55 -8.59 23.25
C ALA A 206 11.66 -9.84 23.38
N ALA A 207 11.61 -10.69 22.34
CA ALA A 207 10.93 -11.97 22.37
C ALA A 207 11.76 -13.12 22.99
N GLY A 208 12.91 -12.83 23.62
CA GLY A 208 13.80 -13.80 24.22
C GLY A 208 14.53 -14.72 23.23
N LYS A 209 14.55 -14.39 21.94
CA LYS A 209 15.23 -15.21 20.93
C LYS A 209 16.73 -14.95 20.97
N THR A 210 17.50 -16.03 20.96
CA THR A 210 18.97 -16.00 20.91
C THR A 210 19.49 -16.35 19.52
N CYS A 211 20.71 -15.93 19.21
CA CYS A 211 21.40 -16.21 17.97
C CYS A 211 22.80 -16.73 18.26
N SER A 212 23.15 -17.92 17.73
CA SER A 212 24.51 -18.43 17.76
C SER A 212 25.36 -17.81 16.64
N PHE A 213 26.67 -17.76 16.81
CA PHE A 213 27.56 -17.28 15.75
C PHE A 213 27.52 -18.14 14.50
N ALA A 214 27.28 -19.46 14.64
CA ALA A 214 27.05 -20.36 13.52
C ALA A 214 25.86 -19.89 12.65
N LYS A 215 24.79 -19.40 13.26
CA LYS A 215 23.62 -18.86 12.55
C LYS A 215 23.95 -17.59 11.77
N VAL A 216 24.82 -16.74 12.32
CA VAL A 216 25.34 -15.55 11.61
C VAL A 216 26.05 -15.93 10.30
N LEU A 217 26.77 -17.06 10.29
CA LEU A 217 27.55 -17.51 9.14
C LEU A 217 26.76 -18.35 8.13
N LEU A 218 25.84 -19.22 8.61
CA LEU A 218 25.18 -20.23 7.78
C LEU A 218 23.84 -19.75 7.18
N ASP A 219 23.09 -18.92 7.90
CA ASP A 219 21.78 -18.45 7.41
C ASP A 219 21.90 -17.53 6.19
N PRO A 220 22.90 -16.62 6.06
CA PRO A 220 23.01 -15.75 4.90
C PRO A 220 23.21 -16.48 3.55
N PRO A 221 24.13 -17.44 3.40
CA PRO A 221 24.24 -18.24 2.18
C PRO A 221 22.94 -18.98 1.82
N PHE A 222 22.26 -19.52 2.84
CA PHE A 222 20.97 -20.15 2.63
C PHE A 222 19.87 -19.15 2.21
N ALA A 223 19.87 -17.95 2.77
CA ALA A 223 18.95 -16.87 2.39
C ALA A 223 19.17 -16.44 0.93
N PHE A 224 20.45 -16.33 0.47
CA PHE A 224 20.77 -16.10 -0.94
C PHE A 224 20.25 -17.22 -1.81
N PHE A 225 20.59 -18.49 -1.52
CA PHE A 225 20.15 -19.65 -2.28
C PHE A 225 18.62 -19.70 -2.39
N ARG A 226 17.93 -19.51 -1.27
CA ARG A 226 16.46 -19.50 -1.23
C ARG A 226 15.89 -18.39 -2.13
N PHE A 227 16.40 -17.15 -2.02
CA PHE A 227 15.92 -16.01 -2.80
C PHE A 227 16.23 -16.19 -4.28
N TYR A 228 17.49 -16.51 -4.59
CA TYR A 228 17.99 -16.49 -5.97
C TYR A 228 17.58 -17.73 -6.77
N ILE A 229 17.63 -18.90 -6.14
CA ILE A 229 17.30 -20.18 -6.80
C ILE A 229 15.84 -20.58 -6.53
N LEU A 230 15.48 -20.85 -5.25
CA LEU A 230 14.17 -21.44 -4.92
C LEU A 230 12.99 -20.52 -5.21
N GLN A 231 13.17 -19.21 -5.07
CA GLN A 231 12.14 -18.22 -5.37
C GLN A 231 12.25 -17.63 -6.77
N GLY A 232 13.19 -18.12 -7.60
CA GLY A 232 13.33 -17.72 -8.98
C GLY A 232 13.99 -16.35 -9.20
N GLY A 233 14.69 -15.78 -8.20
CA GLY A 233 15.38 -14.49 -8.33
C GLY A 233 16.35 -14.43 -9.51
N ILE A 234 16.90 -15.58 -9.95
CA ILE A 234 17.74 -15.70 -11.15
C ILE A 234 17.03 -15.22 -12.43
N LEU A 235 15.70 -15.35 -12.49
CA LEU A 235 14.88 -14.91 -13.64
C LEU A 235 14.73 -13.38 -13.71
N GLU A 236 15.08 -12.67 -12.65
CA GLU A 236 15.13 -11.19 -12.59
C GLU A 236 16.47 -10.62 -13.11
N GLY A 237 17.34 -11.50 -13.67
CA GLY A 237 18.60 -11.11 -14.24
C GLY A 237 19.59 -10.51 -13.24
N ARG A 238 20.31 -9.45 -13.65
CA ARG A 238 21.34 -8.81 -12.81
C ARG A 238 20.77 -8.22 -11.52
N LEU A 239 19.58 -7.61 -11.59
CA LEU A 239 18.94 -7.04 -10.41
C LEU A 239 18.56 -8.13 -9.41
N GLY A 240 18.08 -9.28 -9.88
CA GLY A 240 17.79 -10.43 -9.03
C GLY A 240 19.00 -10.95 -8.27
N PHE A 241 20.18 -10.99 -8.92
CA PHE A 241 21.43 -11.34 -8.23
C PHE A 241 21.80 -10.32 -7.15
N VAL A 242 21.76 -9.03 -7.50
CA VAL A 242 22.10 -7.95 -6.56
C VAL A 242 21.18 -7.96 -5.35
N LEU A 243 19.84 -8.02 -5.57
CA LEU A 243 18.87 -8.08 -4.48
C LEU A 243 19.00 -9.36 -3.65
N GLY A 244 19.33 -10.49 -4.27
CA GLY A 244 19.63 -11.75 -3.57
C GLY A 244 20.85 -11.64 -2.66
N ALA A 245 21.95 -11.03 -3.14
CA ALA A 245 23.14 -10.75 -2.34
C ALA A 245 22.84 -9.82 -1.17
N PHE A 246 22.06 -8.74 -1.39
CA PHE A 246 21.63 -7.85 -0.32
C PHE A 246 20.65 -8.51 0.64
N HIS A 247 19.82 -9.44 0.19
CA HIS A 247 18.96 -10.23 1.08
C HIS A 247 19.77 -11.14 2.01
N ALA A 248 20.85 -11.74 1.52
CA ALA A 248 21.80 -12.47 2.35
C ALA A 248 22.48 -11.55 3.36
N PHE A 249 22.94 -10.38 2.91
CA PHE A 249 23.55 -9.38 3.78
C PHE A 249 22.56 -8.84 4.83
N TYR A 250 21.28 -8.63 4.46
CA TYR A 250 20.22 -8.29 5.41
C TYR A 250 20.07 -9.36 6.50
N THR A 251 20.09 -10.62 6.12
CA THR A 251 20.00 -11.75 7.06
C THR A 251 21.18 -11.76 8.00
N MET A 252 22.41 -11.56 7.50
CA MET A 252 23.62 -11.44 8.29
C MET A 252 23.56 -10.25 9.25
N ALA A 253 23.25 -9.05 8.74
CA ALA A 253 23.23 -7.82 9.55
C ALA A 253 22.21 -7.92 10.71
N LYS A 254 21.02 -8.48 10.46
CA LYS A 254 20.01 -8.73 11.49
C LYS A 254 20.55 -9.65 12.59
N TYR A 255 21.20 -10.76 12.23
CA TYR A 255 21.72 -11.71 13.21
C TYR A 255 22.99 -11.22 13.91
N VAL A 256 23.86 -10.47 13.25
CA VAL A 256 24.98 -9.78 13.91
C VAL A 256 24.46 -8.85 14.98
N LYS A 257 23.48 -7.99 14.65
CA LYS A 257 22.88 -7.06 15.63
C LYS A 257 22.27 -7.82 16.81
N LEU A 258 21.52 -8.90 16.57
CA LEU A 258 20.92 -9.72 17.62
C LEU A 258 22.02 -10.38 18.50
N TYR A 259 23.06 -10.94 17.88
CA TYR A 259 24.16 -11.60 18.59
C TYR A 259 24.88 -10.67 19.59
N TYR A 260 25.14 -9.42 19.15
CA TYR A 260 25.79 -8.44 20.03
C TYR A 260 24.83 -7.75 21.01
N MET A 261 23.51 -7.77 20.79
CA MET A 261 22.54 -7.35 21.80
C MET A 261 22.52 -8.33 22.98
N GLN A 262 22.40 -9.64 22.70
CA GLN A 262 22.36 -10.68 23.75
C GLN A 262 23.67 -10.81 24.54
N ALA A 263 24.81 -10.37 24.00
CA ALA A 263 26.10 -10.42 24.70
C ALA A 263 26.29 -9.26 25.71
N LYS A 264 25.35 -8.34 25.79
CA LYS A 264 25.36 -7.21 26.71
C LYS A 264 24.50 -7.45 27.96
N ASP A 265 23.64 -8.46 27.91
CA ASP A 265 22.84 -8.96 29.04
C ASP A 265 23.64 -10.01 29.82
#